data_360e2385f04a464727578b0b4a691d7e
#
_entry.id   360e2385f04a464727578b0b4a691d7e
#
_cell.length_a   1.000
_cell.length_b   1.000
_cell.length_c   1.000
_cell.angle_alpha   90.00
_cell.angle_beta   90.00
_cell.angle_gamma   90.00
#
_symmetry.space_group_name_H-M   'P 1'
#
loop_
_entity.id
_entity.type
_entity.pdbx_description
1 polymer ?
#
loop_
_entity_poly.entity_id
_entity_poly.type
_entity_poly.pdbx_seq_one_letter_code
_entity_poly.pdbx_strand_id
1 'polypeptide(L)'
;MSRFEIRDKFYLDGKPFKVISGSIHYFRTVPEYWQDRLEKLVNIGCNTVETYIPWNFHETEKGNFNWNGMHDICRFIELADKLGLYMIIRPSPYICSEWEFGGLPAWLLKDRAMRLRCSYKPYLNAVDSYYSVLMPKLAPYQIDNGGNIIMMQIENEYGYYGNDTSYLEFL
;
A
#
# COMPACT_ATOMS: atom_id res chain seq x y z
N MET A 1 0.56 4.18 23.05
CA MET A 1 0.63 4.07 21.59
C MET A 1 1.91 3.32 21.27
N SER A 2 1.81 2.28 20.46
CA SER A 2 2.99 1.54 20.02
C SER A 2 3.79 2.35 19.02
N ARG A 3 5.10 2.12 18.97
CA ARG A 3 6.03 2.85 18.09
C ARG A 3 6.94 1.87 17.35
N PHE A 4 6.99 1.99 16.03
CA PHE A 4 7.94 1.25 15.21
C PHE A 4 9.10 2.15 14.80
N GLU A 5 10.33 1.67 14.97
CA GLU A 5 11.53 2.45 14.70
C GLU A 5 12.53 1.65 13.87
N ILE A 6 13.18 2.34 12.94
CA ILE A 6 14.28 1.81 12.14
C ILE A 6 15.57 2.50 12.61
N ARG A 7 16.51 1.70 13.15
CA ARG A 7 17.84 2.15 13.60
C ARG A 7 18.90 1.24 12.96
N ASP A 8 19.74 0.59 13.74
CA ASP A 8 20.61 -0.51 13.31
C ASP A 8 19.80 -1.80 13.00
N LYS A 9 18.61 -1.90 13.56
CA LYS A 9 17.60 -2.95 13.37
C LYS A 9 16.21 -2.33 13.39
N PHE A 10 15.19 -3.17 13.24
CA PHE A 10 13.82 -2.79 13.54
C PHE A 10 13.55 -2.91 15.04
N TYR A 11 12.81 -1.96 15.57
CA TYR A 11 12.38 -1.94 16.96
C TYR A 11 10.87 -1.69 17.03
N LEU A 12 10.20 -2.40 17.94
CA LEU A 12 8.81 -2.18 18.31
C LEU A 12 8.77 -1.91 19.81
N ASP A 13 8.27 -0.74 20.20
CA ASP A 13 8.22 -0.29 21.60
C ASP A 13 9.59 -0.39 22.32
N GLY A 14 10.65 0.00 21.59
CA GLY A 14 12.02 -0.02 22.06
C GLY A 14 12.68 -1.40 22.15
N LYS A 15 11.98 -2.49 21.79
CA LYS A 15 12.52 -3.85 21.76
C LYS A 15 12.89 -4.26 20.32
N PRO A 16 13.99 -4.99 20.11
CA PRO A 16 14.32 -5.54 18.80
C PRO A 16 13.14 -6.34 18.23
N PHE A 17 12.76 -6.03 17.00
CA PHE A 17 11.64 -6.67 16.31
C PHE A 17 12.12 -7.28 15.00
N LYS A 18 11.81 -8.56 14.78
CA LYS A 18 12.09 -9.25 13.52
C LYS A 18 10.81 -9.36 12.71
N VAL A 19 10.76 -8.68 11.59
CA VAL A 19 9.66 -8.82 10.62
C VAL A 19 9.75 -10.19 9.95
N ILE A 20 8.69 -10.99 10.07
CA ILE A 20 8.47 -12.25 9.35
C ILE A 20 7.17 -12.07 8.59
N SER A 21 7.27 -11.69 7.32
CA SER A 21 6.13 -11.28 6.51
C SER A 21 5.80 -12.29 5.41
N GLY A 22 4.50 -12.45 5.15
CA GLY A 22 3.99 -13.02 3.92
C GLY A 22 3.18 -12.00 3.14
N SER A 23 3.03 -12.18 1.82
CA SER A 23 2.26 -11.29 0.97
C SER A 23 0.89 -11.88 0.66
N ILE A 24 -0.18 -11.14 0.97
CA ILE A 24 -1.55 -11.46 0.57
C ILE A 24 -2.17 -10.20 -0.03
N HIS A 25 -2.64 -10.32 -1.26
CA HIS A 25 -3.23 -9.20 -1.98
C HIS A 25 -4.76 -9.29 -1.91
N TYR A 26 -5.38 -8.39 -1.11
CA TYR A 26 -6.82 -8.34 -0.91
C TYR A 26 -7.59 -8.25 -2.24
N PHE A 27 -7.05 -7.54 -3.23
CA PHE A 27 -7.67 -7.35 -4.54
C PHE A 27 -7.62 -8.58 -5.46
N ARG A 28 -6.90 -9.65 -5.07
CA ARG A 28 -6.82 -10.95 -5.76
C ARG A 28 -7.57 -12.07 -5.04
N THR A 29 -8.12 -11.76 -3.88
CA THR A 29 -8.81 -12.73 -3.02
C THR A 29 -10.19 -12.17 -2.67
N VAL A 30 -11.24 -12.94 -2.86
CA VAL A 30 -12.57 -12.48 -2.46
C VAL A 30 -12.67 -12.29 -0.94
N PRO A 31 -13.42 -11.29 -0.46
CA PRO A 31 -13.46 -10.92 0.96
C PRO A 31 -13.78 -12.04 1.94
N GLU A 32 -14.55 -13.03 1.47
CA GLU A 32 -14.94 -14.21 2.27
C GLU A 32 -13.76 -15.10 2.65
N TYR A 33 -12.64 -15.02 1.89
CA TYR A 33 -11.42 -15.79 2.15
C TYR A 33 -10.30 -14.97 2.79
N TRP A 34 -10.46 -13.66 3.00
CA TRP A 34 -9.40 -12.84 3.60
C TRP A 34 -8.96 -13.36 4.96
N GLN A 35 -9.93 -13.65 5.83
CA GLN A 35 -9.64 -14.18 7.16
C GLN A 35 -8.88 -15.51 7.08
N ASP A 36 -9.36 -16.48 6.32
CA ASP A 36 -8.70 -17.79 6.14
C ASP A 36 -7.25 -17.64 5.65
N ARG A 37 -6.99 -16.72 4.72
CA ARG A 37 -5.63 -16.48 4.19
C ARG A 37 -4.72 -15.83 5.22
N LEU A 38 -5.22 -14.88 5.98
CA LEU A 38 -4.47 -14.22 7.06
C LEU A 38 -4.19 -15.20 8.22
N GLU A 39 -5.15 -16.03 8.63
CA GLU A 39 -4.96 -17.07 9.63
C GLU A 39 -3.86 -18.08 9.22
N LYS A 40 -3.76 -18.42 7.93
CA LYS A 40 -2.69 -19.27 7.43
C LYS A 40 -1.31 -18.64 7.57
N LEU A 41 -1.17 -17.32 7.39
CA LEU A 41 0.09 -16.62 7.68
C LEU A 41 0.46 -16.72 9.16
N VAL A 42 -0.50 -16.48 10.05
CA VAL A 42 -0.27 -16.63 11.50
C VAL A 42 0.17 -18.05 11.84
N ASN A 43 -0.51 -19.05 11.28
CA ASN A 43 -0.24 -20.47 11.57
C ASN A 43 1.15 -20.93 11.09
N ILE A 44 1.73 -20.32 10.07
CA ILE A 44 3.10 -20.60 9.63
C ILE A 44 4.16 -19.75 10.32
N GLY A 45 3.75 -18.91 11.29
CA GLY A 45 4.65 -18.11 12.14
C GLY A 45 4.96 -16.72 11.62
N CYS A 46 4.21 -16.19 10.64
CA CYS A 46 4.31 -14.79 10.26
C CYS A 46 3.74 -13.88 11.36
N ASN A 47 4.37 -12.74 11.55
CA ASN A 47 3.88 -11.65 12.41
C ASN A 47 3.47 -10.41 11.63
N THR A 48 3.65 -10.45 10.31
CA THR A 48 3.42 -9.30 9.42
C THR A 48 2.81 -9.79 8.11
N VAL A 49 1.90 -9.02 7.55
CA VAL A 49 1.38 -9.22 6.19
C VAL A 49 1.70 -8.00 5.33
N GLU A 50 2.09 -8.24 4.09
CA GLU A 50 2.30 -7.19 3.09
C GLU A 50 1.18 -7.23 2.06
N THR A 51 0.72 -6.04 1.63
CA THR A 51 -0.18 -5.92 0.49
C THR A 51 0.06 -4.62 -0.30
N TYR A 52 -0.16 -4.69 -1.62
CA TYR A 52 -0.24 -3.51 -2.47
C TYR A 52 -1.62 -2.86 -2.40
N ILE A 53 -1.72 -1.60 -2.83
CA ILE A 53 -2.98 -0.91 -3.10
C ILE A 53 -2.94 -0.44 -4.55
N PRO A 54 -3.56 -1.17 -5.51
CA PRO A 54 -3.55 -0.77 -6.91
C PRO A 54 -4.43 0.46 -7.11
N TRP A 55 -3.88 1.54 -7.63
CA TRP A 55 -4.62 2.76 -7.87
C TRP A 55 -5.79 2.55 -8.86
N ASN A 56 -5.54 1.86 -9.98
CA ASN A 56 -6.57 1.59 -10.99
C ASN A 56 -7.73 0.70 -10.50
N PHE A 57 -7.51 -0.06 -9.42
CA PHE A 57 -8.56 -0.87 -8.81
C PHE A 57 -9.53 -0.01 -8.01
N HIS A 58 -9.07 1.07 -7.40
CA HIS A 58 -9.87 1.97 -6.61
C HIS A 58 -10.44 3.15 -7.40
N GLU A 59 -9.75 3.61 -8.45
CA GLU A 59 -10.12 4.75 -9.28
C GLU A 59 -10.09 4.36 -10.77
N THR A 60 -11.07 3.54 -11.19
CA THR A 60 -11.21 3.13 -12.61
C THR A 60 -11.56 4.30 -13.52
N GLU A 61 -12.30 5.27 -13.01
CA GLU A 61 -12.61 6.54 -13.66
C GLU A 61 -12.12 7.70 -12.79
N LYS A 62 -11.54 8.69 -13.42
CA LYS A 62 -10.94 9.83 -12.71
C LYS A 62 -11.92 10.50 -11.75
N GLY A 63 -11.56 10.57 -10.49
CA GLY A 63 -12.33 11.17 -9.40
C GLY A 63 -13.44 10.27 -8.85
N ASN A 64 -13.64 9.07 -9.39
CA ASN A 64 -14.64 8.13 -8.92
C ASN A 64 -13.97 6.95 -8.18
N PHE A 65 -13.95 7.02 -6.86
CA PHE A 65 -13.31 6.02 -6.00
C PHE A 65 -14.28 4.98 -5.47
N ASN A 66 -13.89 3.70 -5.53
CA ASN A 66 -14.60 2.59 -4.91
C ASN A 66 -13.79 2.02 -3.74
N TRP A 67 -14.44 1.93 -2.56
CA TRP A 67 -13.86 1.39 -1.32
C TRP A 67 -14.76 0.31 -0.70
N ASN A 68 -15.66 -0.31 -1.48
CA ASN A 68 -16.61 -1.28 -0.98
C ASN A 68 -16.31 -2.71 -1.47
N GLY A 69 -16.75 -3.71 -0.72
CA GLY A 69 -16.60 -5.12 -1.08
C GLY A 69 -15.13 -5.53 -1.23
N MET A 70 -14.73 -5.97 -2.42
CA MET A 70 -13.32 -6.32 -2.70
C MET A 70 -12.35 -5.13 -2.62
N HIS A 71 -12.87 -3.89 -2.70
CA HIS A 71 -12.08 -2.67 -2.63
C HIS A 71 -11.90 -2.16 -1.18
N ASP A 72 -12.45 -2.86 -0.18
CA ASP A 72 -12.42 -2.43 1.22
C ASP A 72 -11.08 -2.81 1.89
N ILE A 73 -10.05 -2.02 1.60
CA ILE A 73 -8.74 -2.16 2.22
C ILE A 73 -8.79 -1.97 3.74
N CYS A 74 -9.66 -1.09 4.23
CA CYS A 74 -9.79 -0.84 5.66
C CYS A 74 -10.24 -2.10 6.40
N ARG A 75 -11.24 -2.79 5.90
CA ARG A 75 -11.68 -4.08 6.45
C ARG A 75 -10.58 -5.13 6.42
N PHE A 76 -9.76 -5.17 5.35
CA PHE A 76 -8.62 -6.09 5.27
C PHE A 76 -7.57 -5.79 6.36
N ILE A 77 -7.27 -4.49 6.58
CA ILE A 77 -6.35 -4.04 7.64
C ILE A 77 -6.89 -4.44 9.02
N GLU A 78 -8.17 -4.20 9.28
CA GLU A 78 -8.82 -4.56 10.56
C GLU A 78 -8.84 -6.06 10.83
N LEU A 79 -8.99 -6.88 9.78
CA LEU A 79 -8.90 -8.34 9.92
C LEU A 79 -7.47 -8.78 10.28
N ALA A 80 -6.46 -8.18 9.66
CA ALA A 80 -5.05 -8.44 9.98
C ALA A 80 -4.74 -8.05 11.42
N ASP A 81 -5.22 -6.89 11.88
CA ASP A 81 -5.05 -6.40 13.24
C ASP A 81 -5.69 -7.36 14.27
N LYS A 82 -6.93 -7.80 14.04
CA LYS A 82 -7.62 -8.77 14.90
C LYS A 82 -6.87 -10.09 15.05
N LEU A 83 -6.08 -10.47 14.06
CA LEU A 83 -5.25 -11.68 14.06
C LEU A 83 -3.83 -11.43 14.62
N GLY A 84 -3.55 -10.21 15.07
CA GLY A 84 -2.24 -9.82 15.63
C GLY A 84 -1.15 -9.67 14.59
N LEU A 85 -1.49 -9.47 13.31
CA LEU A 85 -0.55 -9.21 12.23
C LEU A 85 -0.28 -7.72 12.09
N TYR A 86 0.98 -7.32 12.08
CA TYR A 86 1.40 -6.02 11.59
C TYR A 86 1.29 -5.96 10.06
N MET A 87 1.29 -4.74 9.51
CA MET A 87 1.14 -4.56 8.07
C MET A 87 2.25 -3.72 7.46
N ILE A 88 2.67 -4.14 6.28
CA ILE A 88 3.45 -3.36 5.33
C ILE A 88 2.53 -3.02 4.16
N ILE A 89 2.25 -1.74 3.97
CA ILE A 89 1.40 -1.26 2.88
C ILE A 89 2.28 -0.74 1.74
N ARG A 90 1.89 -1.04 0.52
CA ARG A 90 2.54 -0.53 -0.69
C ARG A 90 1.54 0.30 -1.51
N PRO A 91 1.31 1.57 -1.10
CA PRO A 91 0.31 2.44 -1.71
C PRO A 91 0.83 3.14 -2.96
N SER A 92 2.05 2.82 -3.39
CA SER A 92 2.77 3.58 -4.40
C SER A 92 1.95 3.76 -5.68
N PRO A 93 2.14 4.81 -6.49
CA PRO A 93 1.35 4.97 -7.69
C PRO A 93 1.52 3.80 -8.66
N TYR A 94 2.74 3.26 -8.76
CA TYR A 94 3.09 2.08 -9.56
C TYR A 94 3.50 0.93 -8.64
N ILE A 95 2.87 -0.22 -8.80
CA ILE A 95 3.08 -1.41 -7.96
C ILE A 95 3.72 -2.59 -8.70
N CYS A 96 3.77 -2.57 -10.03
CA CYS A 96 4.12 -3.72 -10.87
C CYS A 96 3.19 -4.92 -10.63
N SER A 97 3.62 -5.86 -9.81
CA SER A 97 2.83 -6.93 -9.18
C SER A 97 2.06 -7.82 -10.17
N GLU A 98 2.55 -7.97 -11.43
CA GLU A 98 1.80 -8.65 -12.51
C GLU A 98 0.33 -8.19 -12.53
N TRP A 99 0.11 -6.89 -12.33
CA TRP A 99 -1.19 -6.24 -12.37
C TRP A 99 -1.29 -5.32 -13.57
N GLU A 100 -2.50 -5.19 -14.11
CA GLU A 100 -2.76 -4.37 -15.30
C GLU A 100 -2.17 -2.97 -15.16
N PHE A 101 -1.37 -2.58 -16.14
CA PHE A 101 -0.65 -1.30 -16.20
C PHE A 101 0.16 -0.97 -14.93
N GLY A 102 0.61 -2.00 -14.19
CA GLY A 102 1.32 -1.85 -12.93
C GLY A 102 0.54 -1.10 -11.86
N GLY A 103 -0.78 -1.14 -11.90
CA GLY A 103 -1.68 -0.47 -10.97
C GLY A 103 -2.02 0.98 -11.33
N LEU A 104 -1.43 1.56 -12.37
CA LEU A 104 -1.76 2.90 -12.83
C LEU A 104 -3.12 2.92 -13.56
N PRO A 105 -3.97 3.93 -13.36
CA PRO A 105 -5.24 4.00 -14.09
C PRO A 105 -5.05 4.41 -15.55
N ALA A 106 -5.75 3.68 -16.44
CA ALA A 106 -5.64 3.89 -17.89
C ALA A 106 -6.09 5.29 -18.35
N TRP A 107 -6.94 5.97 -17.58
CA TRP A 107 -7.39 7.33 -17.90
C TRP A 107 -6.25 8.37 -17.88
N LEU A 108 -5.10 8.08 -17.25
CA LEU A 108 -3.90 8.92 -17.36
C LEU A 108 -3.45 9.07 -18.82
N LEU A 109 -3.64 8.04 -19.65
CA LEU A 109 -3.23 8.04 -21.05
C LEU A 109 -4.15 8.86 -21.97
N LYS A 110 -5.23 9.46 -21.46
CA LYS A 110 -6.05 10.43 -22.23
C LYS A 110 -5.23 11.66 -22.63
N ASP A 111 -4.27 12.04 -21.82
CA ASP A 111 -3.26 13.02 -22.17
C ASP A 111 -2.10 12.34 -22.93
N ARG A 112 -1.99 12.60 -24.24
CA ARG A 112 -0.93 12.03 -25.09
C ARG A 112 0.48 12.47 -24.69
N ALA A 113 0.61 13.57 -23.96
CA ALA A 113 1.88 14.08 -23.43
C ALA A 113 2.22 13.52 -22.05
N MET A 114 1.37 12.67 -21.46
CA MET A 114 1.56 12.14 -20.11
C MET A 114 2.89 11.40 -20.01
N ARG A 115 3.65 11.75 -18.99
CA ARG A 115 4.87 11.06 -18.57
C ARG A 115 4.63 10.47 -17.20
N LEU A 116 4.75 9.17 -17.09
CA LEU A 116 4.46 8.41 -15.88
C LEU A 116 5.73 8.19 -15.06
N ARG A 117 5.56 7.98 -13.75
CA ARG A 117 6.64 7.62 -12.84
C ARG A 117 7.82 8.61 -12.90
N CYS A 118 7.52 9.89 -12.88
CA CYS A 118 8.52 10.98 -12.89
C CYS A 118 7.89 12.28 -12.36
N SER A 119 8.72 13.31 -12.16
CA SER A 119 8.32 14.64 -11.67
C SER A 119 7.54 15.50 -12.69
N TYR A 120 6.95 14.88 -13.71
CA TYR A 120 6.08 15.57 -14.65
C TYR A 120 4.82 16.10 -13.96
N LYS A 121 4.63 17.41 -13.95
CA LYS A 121 3.61 18.09 -13.14
C LYS A 121 2.19 17.54 -13.31
N PRO A 122 1.66 17.25 -14.51
CA PRO A 122 0.34 16.65 -14.66
C PRO A 122 0.21 15.27 -14.02
N TYR A 123 1.28 14.46 -14.03
CA TYR A 123 1.30 13.17 -13.34
C TYR A 123 1.34 13.35 -11.82
N LEU A 124 2.20 14.24 -11.31
CA LEU A 124 2.25 14.54 -9.87
C LEU A 124 0.91 15.05 -9.35
N ASN A 125 0.22 15.92 -10.11
CA ASN A 125 -1.11 16.38 -9.72
C ASN A 125 -2.14 15.24 -9.65
N ALA A 126 -2.05 14.25 -10.52
CA ALA A 126 -2.92 13.07 -10.47
C ALA A 126 -2.61 12.18 -9.27
N VAL A 127 -1.32 11.97 -8.97
CA VAL A 127 -0.87 11.23 -7.77
C VAL A 127 -1.30 11.95 -6.48
N ASP A 128 -1.14 13.27 -6.41
CA ASP A 128 -1.58 14.08 -5.29
C ASP A 128 -3.09 13.93 -5.02
N SER A 129 -3.90 13.98 -6.10
CA SER A 129 -5.35 13.74 -6.00
C SER A 129 -5.67 12.34 -5.46
N TYR A 130 -4.93 11.31 -5.89
CA TYR A 130 -5.09 9.95 -5.38
C TYR A 130 -4.70 9.84 -3.91
N TYR A 131 -3.53 10.36 -3.55
CA TYR A 131 -3.03 10.30 -2.18
C TYR A 131 -3.87 11.14 -1.21
N SER A 132 -4.44 12.25 -1.66
CA SER A 132 -5.36 13.06 -0.83
C SER A 132 -6.62 12.29 -0.41
N VAL A 133 -7.00 11.24 -1.14
CA VAL A 133 -8.11 10.35 -0.77
C VAL A 133 -7.63 9.12 0.01
N LEU A 134 -6.52 8.50 -0.42
CA LEU A 134 -6.02 7.28 0.19
C LEU A 134 -5.39 7.50 1.56
N MET A 135 -4.49 8.49 1.71
CA MET A 135 -3.72 8.66 2.94
C MET A 135 -4.59 8.93 4.18
N PRO A 136 -5.64 9.77 4.11
CA PRO A 136 -6.58 9.93 5.24
C PRO A 136 -7.28 8.64 5.66
N LYS A 137 -7.50 7.69 4.73
CA LYS A 137 -8.08 6.39 5.05
C LYS A 137 -7.10 5.49 5.80
N LEU A 138 -5.82 5.56 5.48
CA LEU A 138 -4.77 4.75 6.10
C LEU A 138 -4.25 5.33 7.42
N ALA A 139 -4.36 6.64 7.61
CA ALA A 139 -3.83 7.33 8.78
C ALA A 139 -4.30 6.76 10.13
N PRO A 140 -5.58 6.39 10.33
CA PRO A 140 -6.03 5.80 11.59
C PRO A 140 -5.37 4.46 11.92
N TYR A 141 -4.90 3.74 10.90
CA TYR A 141 -4.31 2.40 11.03
C TYR A 141 -2.79 2.41 11.19
N GLN A 142 -2.15 3.59 11.20
CA GLN A 142 -0.72 3.72 11.47
C GLN A 142 -0.42 3.30 12.91
N ILE A 143 0.73 2.65 13.12
CA ILE A 143 1.15 2.16 14.44
C ILE A 143 1.19 3.28 15.50
N ASP A 144 1.63 4.46 15.13
CA ASP A 144 1.68 5.64 16.02
C ASP A 144 0.28 6.20 16.35
N ASN A 145 -0.75 5.79 15.62
CA ASN A 145 -2.15 6.14 15.88
C ASN A 145 -2.93 4.99 16.54
N GLY A 146 -2.23 3.92 16.93
CA GLY A 146 -2.83 2.77 17.60
C GLY A 146 -3.28 1.64 16.66
N GLY A 147 -2.96 1.73 15.37
CA GLY A 147 -3.20 0.67 14.39
C GLY A 147 -2.04 -0.30 14.26
N ASN A 148 -1.98 -1.03 13.15
CA ASN A 148 -1.02 -2.10 12.90
C ASN A 148 -0.12 -1.88 11.67
N ILE A 149 -0.23 -0.75 10.95
CA ILE A 149 0.65 -0.42 9.82
C ILE A 149 1.98 0.07 10.37
N ILE A 150 3.05 -0.68 10.12
CA ILE A 150 4.41 -0.38 10.59
C ILE A 150 5.32 0.23 9.54
N MET A 151 5.05 -0.02 8.26
CA MET A 151 5.84 0.50 7.14
C MET A 151 4.98 0.77 5.92
N MET A 152 5.41 1.74 5.11
CA MET A 152 4.91 1.97 3.76
C MET A 152 6.07 1.95 2.77
N GLN A 153 5.90 1.26 1.63
CA GLN A 153 6.85 1.30 0.53
C GLN A 153 6.29 2.16 -0.61
N ILE A 154 7.01 3.19 -0.97
CA ILE A 154 6.72 4.01 -2.16
C ILE A 154 7.36 3.39 -3.39
N GLU A 155 6.68 3.47 -4.55
CA GLU A 155 7.15 3.00 -5.85
C GLU A 155 7.50 1.50 -5.89
N ASN A 156 7.92 1.01 -7.04
CA ASN A 156 8.38 -0.36 -7.21
C ASN A 156 9.60 -0.40 -8.12
N GLU A 157 10.71 -0.95 -7.59
CA GLU A 157 11.97 -1.16 -8.34
C GLU A 157 12.44 0.10 -9.09
N TYR A 158 12.22 1.29 -8.49
CA TYR A 158 12.42 2.54 -9.21
C TYR A 158 13.86 2.75 -9.66
N GLY A 159 14.84 2.25 -8.91
CA GLY A 159 16.26 2.31 -9.28
C GLY A 159 16.61 1.59 -10.60
N TYR A 160 15.78 0.65 -11.05
CA TYR A 160 15.90 0.02 -12.37
C TYR A 160 15.11 0.78 -13.46
N TYR A 161 14.06 1.49 -13.06
CA TYR A 161 13.20 2.22 -13.99
C TYR A 161 13.70 3.62 -14.27
N GLY A 162 14.15 4.34 -13.25
CA GLY A 162 14.51 5.75 -13.35
C GLY A 162 15.41 6.25 -12.23
N ASN A 163 15.73 7.53 -12.29
CA ASN A 163 16.61 8.22 -11.33
C ASN A 163 16.08 9.60 -10.93
N ASP A 164 14.79 9.85 -11.09
CA ASP A 164 14.15 11.12 -10.73
C ASP A 164 13.93 11.19 -9.20
N THR A 165 14.92 11.70 -8.48
CA THR A 165 14.87 11.85 -7.03
C THR A 165 13.77 12.80 -6.58
N SER A 166 13.49 13.87 -7.36
CA SER A 166 12.40 14.81 -7.04
C SER A 166 11.02 14.14 -7.07
N TYR A 167 10.85 13.13 -7.91
CA TYR A 167 9.63 12.31 -7.90
C TYR A 167 9.53 11.46 -6.62
N LEU A 168 10.62 10.80 -6.22
CA LEU A 168 10.61 10.00 -4.99
C LEU A 168 10.43 10.86 -3.73
N GLU A 169 11.00 12.06 -3.71
CA GLU A 169 10.82 13.02 -2.61
C GLU A 169 9.39 13.57 -2.52
N PHE A 170 8.69 13.62 -3.65
CA PHE A 170 7.28 14.02 -3.70
C PHE A 170 6.36 12.92 -3.13
N LEU A 171 6.65 11.64 -3.38
CA LEU A 171 5.85 10.51 -2.88
C LEU A 171 5.96 10.35 -1.36
#